data_3e826076f0a746cde5e8ecab0b00a2bf
#
_entry.id   3e826076f0a746cde5e8ecab0b00a2bf
#
_cell.length_a   1.000
_cell.length_b   1.000
_cell.length_c   1.000
_cell.angle_alpha   90.00
_cell.angle_beta   90.00
_cell.angle_gamma   90.00
#
_symmetry.space_group_name_H-M   'P 1'
#
loop_
_entity.id
_entity.type
_entity.pdbx_description
1 polymer ?
#
loop_
_entity_poly.entity_id
_entity_poly.type
_entity_poly.pdbx_seq_one_letter_code
_entity_poly.pdbx_strand_id
1 'polypeptide(L)'
;MKNRILAVETSKKVGENITVAGWVHSRRDHGGLIFIDLRDHTGLVQLVINPDKKDAFSLAESLRDEFVVRACGVVAERGEGLKNPNIASGDVEIVVDNLEILNRAETLPIQPFAEDNQAGEELRFKYRYLDLRRPKMQNMLKKRAEMYRRTHEYMDNRDFIEIQTPILANSSPEGARDFLIPSRLQEGKFYALPQAPQQFKQLLMVGGVPRYYQLAACFRDEDPRADRLYGEFYQLDLEMSFAENGEEVRTEVEPLMKQLATDFAGKKLLDLSDLAVGDGSSIPRISYRDAMETYGSDKPDLRFGMELIELTDVFSETEFGVFKNAECVKAICVKNGASLSRKQIDNFTNIAKSEGAGGLAYITYQDGEAKSPIAKFLSDKELAEIQQKTGAVEGDAVFFGADSRSVVNAVLGRLRNEFASHFNLKDPSVVAFAWIIDFPFYEWDERSKKLDFGHNPFSMPKGGLQALESAETDAEKLSIVADQFDMVMNGYEICSGGVRNHNPAVLYKVFGLLGFSESYVEEKFGAMLGAFKYGAPPHAGCAFGVDRILMELTDEQNVRETLAFPKNGSGVDVMMNSPSVVDPAQLRELGL
;
A
#
# COMPACT_ATOMS: atom_id res chain seq x y z
N MET A 1 20.47 -15.92 -27.81
CA MET A 1 21.90 -16.32 -27.97
C MET A 1 22.11 -17.63 -27.21
N LYS A 2 22.23 -18.73 -27.94
CA LYS A 2 22.26 -20.09 -27.34
C LYS A 2 23.48 -20.37 -26.44
N ASN A 3 24.57 -19.56 -26.49
CA ASN A 3 25.83 -19.82 -25.77
C ASN A 3 26.34 -18.57 -25.01
N ARG A 4 25.46 -17.66 -24.62
CA ARG A 4 25.84 -16.49 -23.81
C ARG A 4 25.99 -16.92 -22.35
N ILE A 5 27.15 -16.64 -21.76
CA ILE A 5 27.41 -16.79 -20.33
C ILE A 5 27.06 -15.48 -19.62
N LEU A 6 26.43 -15.57 -18.46
CA LEU A 6 26.07 -14.40 -17.65
C LEU A 6 27.26 -13.93 -16.80
N ALA A 7 27.26 -12.64 -16.43
CA ALA A 7 28.37 -12.05 -15.68
C ALA A 7 28.68 -12.83 -14.38
N VAL A 8 27.65 -13.22 -13.63
CA VAL A 8 27.80 -13.97 -12.37
C VAL A 8 28.36 -15.40 -12.57
N GLU A 9 28.23 -15.95 -13.77
CA GLU A 9 28.67 -17.32 -14.09
C GLU A 9 30.14 -17.39 -14.50
N THR A 10 30.75 -16.24 -14.82
CA THR A 10 32.11 -16.17 -15.40
C THR A 10 33.19 -16.68 -14.45
N SER A 11 33.08 -16.47 -13.14
CA SER A 11 34.00 -17.00 -12.13
C SER A 11 34.13 -18.53 -12.15
N LYS A 12 33.14 -19.24 -12.67
CA LYS A 12 33.13 -20.72 -12.78
C LYS A 12 33.75 -21.22 -14.10
N LYS A 13 34.22 -20.29 -14.95
CA LYS A 13 34.63 -20.57 -16.34
C LYS A 13 36.11 -20.23 -16.63
N VAL A 14 36.95 -20.19 -15.59
CA VAL A 14 38.36 -19.91 -15.73
C VAL A 14 39.03 -20.86 -16.73
N GLY A 15 39.80 -20.33 -17.70
CA GLY A 15 40.44 -21.06 -18.76
C GLY A 15 39.54 -21.41 -19.97
N GLU A 16 38.23 -21.22 -19.88
CA GLU A 16 37.29 -21.47 -20.98
C GLU A 16 37.19 -20.24 -21.91
N ASN A 17 37.05 -20.49 -23.21
CA ASN A 17 36.65 -19.46 -24.16
C ASN A 17 35.13 -19.33 -24.16
N ILE A 18 34.63 -18.14 -23.78
CA ILE A 18 33.22 -17.88 -23.58
C ILE A 18 32.73 -16.69 -24.39
N THR A 19 31.41 -16.59 -24.53
CA THR A 19 30.74 -15.41 -25.11
C THR A 19 29.90 -14.73 -24.05
N VAL A 20 30.13 -13.44 -23.84
CA VAL A 20 29.29 -12.56 -23.02
C VAL A 20 28.68 -11.45 -23.86
N ALA A 21 27.54 -10.91 -23.41
CA ALA A 21 26.93 -9.74 -24.06
C ALA A 21 26.19 -8.90 -23.01
N GLY A 22 26.23 -7.60 -23.16
CA GLY A 22 25.63 -6.67 -22.23
C GLY A 22 25.84 -5.23 -22.64
N TRP A 23 25.64 -4.34 -21.69
CA TRP A 23 25.86 -2.91 -21.84
C TRP A 23 27.25 -2.54 -21.34
N VAL A 24 27.93 -1.64 -22.03
CA VAL A 24 29.17 -1.00 -21.53
C VAL A 24 28.80 -0.11 -20.35
N HIS A 25 29.22 -0.52 -19.16
CA HIS A 25 28.98 0.24 -17.93
C HIS A 25 30.03 1.35 -17.74
N SER A 26 31.29 1.01 -17.98
CA SER A 26 32.41 1.95 -17.97
C SER A 26 33.50 1.49 -18.91
N ARG A 27 34.29 2.44 -19.42
CA ARG A 27 35.48 2.20 -20.22
C ARG A 27 36.66 2.97 -19.62
N ARG A 28 37.82 2.31 -19.49
CA ARG A 28 39.05 2.88 -18.97
C ARG A 28 40.23 2.47 -19.84
N ASP A 29 41.14 3.41 -20.13
CA ASP A 29 42.38 3.17 -20.81
C ASP A 29 43.51 3.23 -19.78
N HIS A 30 44.28 2.16 -19.64
CA HIS A 30 45.38 2.11 -18.69
C HIS A 30 46.51 1.20 -19.19
N GLY A 31 47.74 1.73 -19.22
CA GLY A 31 48.93 0.97 -19.59
C GLY A 31 48.89 0.40 -21.03
N GLY A 32 48.18 1.02 -21.96
CA GLY A 32 48.04 0.55 -23.34
C GLY A 32 46.99 -0.55 -23.52
N LEU A 33 46.26 -0.90 -22.48
CA LEU A 33 45.10 -1.82 -22.48
C LEU A 33 43.80 -1.04 -22.37
N ILE A 34 42.73 -1.56 -22.96
CA ILE A 34 41.38 -1.04 -22.71
C ILE A 34 40.66 -1.99 -21.78
N PHE A 35 40.10 -1.46 -20.70
CA PHE A 35 39.26 -2.15 -19.75
C PHE A 35 37.82 -1.70 -19.92
N ILE A 36 36.89 -2.66 -19.98
CA ILE A 36 35.48 -2.41 -20.07
C ILE A 36 34.78 -3.19 -18.99
N ASP A 37 34.01 -2.50 -18.14
CA ASP A 37 33.07 -3.16 -17.26
C ASP A 37 31.78 -3.42 -18.06
N LEU A 38 31.53 -4.66 -18.41
CA LEU A 38 30.34 -5.10 -19.11
C LEU A 38 29.26 -5.48 -18.12
N ARG A 39 28.07 -4.92 -18.26
CA ARG A 39 26.93 -5.15 -17.40
C ARG A 39 25.85 -6.00 -18.06
N ASP A 40 25.36 -6.99 -17.35
CA ASP A 40 24.09 -7.63 -17.64
C ASP A 40 23.14 -7.59 -16.41
N HIS A 41 22.00 -8.29 -16.45
CA HIS A 41 21.03 -8.32 -15.36
C HIS A 41 21.50 -9.06 -14.11
N THR A 42 22.65 -9.75 -14.15
CA THR A 42 23.23 -10.49 -13.02
C THR A 42 24.38 -9.74 -12.36
N GLY A 43 24.95 -8.74 -13.03
CA GLY A 43 26.05 -7.95 -12.51
C GLY A 43 27.02 -7.44 -13.57
N LEU A 44 28.25 -7.22 -13.13
CA LEU A 44 29.37 -6.72 -13.94
C LEU A 44 30.39 -7.82 -14.18
N VAL A 45 31.06 -7.80 -15.34
CA VAL A 45 32.30 -8.55 -15.63
C VAL A 45 33.28 -7.65 -16.37
N GLN A 46 34.54 -7.72 -16.01
CA GLN A 46 35.59 -6.95 -16.69
C GLN A 46 36.04 -7.64 -17.96
N LEU A 47 36.09 -6.88 -19.06
CA LEU A 47 36.74 -7.26 -20.31
C LEU A 47 38.07 -6.55 -20.40
N VAL A 48 39.09 -7.26 -20.86
CA VAL A 48 40.46 -6.73 -21.12
C VAL A 48 40.76 -6.88 -22.60
N ILE A 49 41.02 -5.79 -23.27
CA ILE A 49 41.30 -5.76 -24.71
C ILE A 49 42.77 -5.35 -24.92
N ASN A 50 43.53 -6.27 -25.49
CA ASN A 50 44.96 -6.06 -25.82
C ASN A 50 45.12 -5.38 -27.17
N PRO A 51 46.15 -4.53 -27.39
CA PRO A 51 46.41 -3.83 -28.63
C PRO A 51 46.85 -4.77 -29.78
N ASP A 52 47.29 -6.00 -29.48
CA ASP A 52 47.59 -7.01 -30.50
C ASP A 52 46.36 -7.54 -31.20
N LYS A 53 45.18 -7.44 -30.59
CA LYS A 53 43.86 -7.74 -31.18
C LYS A 53 43.30 -6.50 -31.90
N LYS A 54 43.95 -6.09 -32.99
CA LYS A 54 43.75 -4.79 -33.67
C LYS A 54 42.28 -4.45 -33.93
N ASP A 55 41.46 -5.39 -34.45
CA ASP A 55 40.06 -5.15 -34.78
C ASP A 55 39.21 -4.92 -33.51
N ALA A 56 39.39 -5.77 -32.49
CA ALA A 56 38.68 -5.61 -31.20
C ALA A 56 39.14 -4.34 -30.46
N PHE A 57 40.43 -4.01 -30.53
CA PHE A 57 40.96 -2.82 -29.89
C PHE A 57 40.43 -1.53 -30.54
N SER A 58 40.45 -1.43 -31.88
CA SER A 58 39.90 -0.29 -32.59
C SER A 58 38.40 -0.09 -32.33
N LEU A 59 37.64 -1.19 -32.24
CA LEU A 59 36.21 -1.11 -31.83
C LEU A 59 36.09 -0.62 -30.39
N ALA A 60 36.92 -1.12 -29.47
CA ALA A 60 36.88 -0.75 -28.06
C ALA A 60 37.20 0.74 -27.83
N GLU A 61 38.07 1.35 -28.65
CA GLU A 61 38.37 2.80 -28.62
C GLU A 61 37.13 3.64 -28.90
N SER A 62 36.21 3.13 -29.73
CA SER A 62 34.97 3.82 -30.14
C SER A 62 33.82 3.66 -29.15
N LEU A 63 33.91 2.77 -28.16
CA LEU A 63 32.84 2.47 -27.23
C LEU A 63 32.52 3.64 -26.29
N ARG A 64 31.25 3.81 -26.03
CA ARG A 64 30.67 4.75 -25.07
C ARG A 64 29.81 3.99 -24.07
N ASP A 65 29.50 4.64 -22.98
CA ASP A 65 28.60 4.11 -21.97
C ASP A 65 27.25 3.71 -22.60
N GLU A 66 26.72 2.59 -22.11
CA GLU A 66 25.46 2.02 -22.55
C GLU A 66 25.42 1.49 -23.99
N PHE A 67 26.53 1.45 -24.74
CA PHE A 67 26.59 0.66 -25.95
C PHE A 67 26.33 -0.81 -25.63
N VAL A 68 25.59 -1.50 -26.49
CA VAL A 68 25.37 -2.94 -26.34
C VAL A 68 26.42 -3.69 -27.15
N VAL A 69 27.18 -4.54 -26.49
CA VAL A 69 28.27 -5.27 -27.10
C VAL A 69 28.21 -6.76 -26.85
N ARG A 70 28.83 -7.53 -27.71
CA ARG A 70 29.15 -8.94 -27.54
C ARG A 70 30.65 -9.11 -27.58
N ALA A 71 31.22 -9.83 -26.62
CA ALA A 71 32.62 -10.14 -26.55
C ALA A 71 32.81 -11.66 -26.43
N CYS A 72 33.81 -12.18 -27.15
CA CYS A 72 34.26 -13.55 -27.02
C CYS A 72 35.73 -13.51 -26.57
N GLY A 73 36.10 -14.38 -25.62
CA GLY A 73 37.46 -14.41 -25.09
C GLY A 73 37.62 -15.43 -23.98
N VAL A 74 38.86 -15.56 -23.51
CA VAL A 74 39.21 -16.51 -22.46
C VAL A 74 39.03 -15.87 -21.08
N VAL A 75 38.42 -16.58 -20.16
CA VAL A 75 38.30 -16.17 -18.76
C VAL A 75 39.65 -16.39 -18.07
N ALA A 76 40.22 -15.36 -17.49
CA ALA A 76 41.45 -15.40 -16.73
C ALA A 76 41.21 -14.96 -15.28
N GLU A 77 41.99 -15.51 -14.35
CA GLU A 77 42.03 -15.02 -12.98
C GLU A 77 42.74 -13.66 -12.93
N ARG A 78 42.24 -12.74 -12.14
CA ARG A 78 42.92 -11.48 -11.86
C ARG A 78 44.07 -11.72 -10.91
N GLY A 79 45.19 -11.03 -11.15
CA GLY A 79 46.36 -11.09 -10.28
C GLY A 79 46.04 -10.70 -8.83
N GLU A 80 46.89 -11.15 -7.90
CA GLU A 80 46.78 -10.73 -6.50
C GLU A 80 46.84 -9.20 -6.39
N GLY A 81 45.90 -8.62 -5.64
CA GLY A 81 45.75 -7.16 -5.50
C GLY A 81 44.90 -6.48 -6.59
N LEU A 82 44.53 -7.18 -7.67
CA LEU A 82 43.64 -6.66 -8.72
C LEU A 82 42.19 -7.19 -8.61
N LYS A 83 41.92 -8.10 -7.68
CA LYS A 83 40.60 -8.63 -7.40
C LYS A 83 39.70 -7.54 -6.82
N ASN A 84 38.47 -7.46 -7.32
CA ASN A 84 37.45 -6.50 -6.84
C ASN A 84 36.36 -7.20 -6.04
N PRO A 85 36.38 -7.12 -4.69
CA PRO A 85 35.41 -7.82 -3.85
C PRO A 85 33.97 -7.24 -3.96
N ASN A 86 33.82 -6.07 -4.58
CA ASN A 86 32.50 -5.41 -4.70
C ASN A 86 31.64 -5.93 -5.85
N ILE A 87 32.17 -6.76 -6.73
CA ILE A 87 31.44 -7.40 -7.83
C ILE A 87 31.61 -8.91 -7.79
N ALA A 88 30.52 -9.64 -8.08
CA ALA A 88 30.49 -11.11 -7.95
C ALA A 88 31.50 -11.85 -8.85
N SER A 89 31.89 -11.24 -9.98
CA SER A 89 32.92 -11.74 -10.91
C SER A 89 34.26 -11.07 -10.72
N GLY A 90 34.51 -10.40 -9.60
CA GLY A 90 35.68 -9.54 -9.40
C GLY A 90 37.01 -10.25 -9.23
N ASP A 91 37.01 -11.57 -9.14
CA ASP A 91 38.14 -12.47 -9.13
C ASP A 91 38.65 -12.83 -10.54
N VAL A 92 37.82 -12.58 -11.58
CA VAL A 92 38.11 -12.93 -12.97
C VAL A 92 37.96 -11.73 -13.90
N GLU A 93 38.54 -11.89 -15.09
CA GLU A 93 38.39 -10.99 -16.23
C GLU A 93 38.32 -11.80 -17.52
N ILE A 94 37.79 -11.22 -18.59
CA ILE A 94 37.77 -11.86 -19.90
C ILE A 94 38.77 -11.20 -20.82
N VAL A 95 39.80 -11.94 -21.21
CA VAL A 95 40.76 -11.50 -22.23
C VAL A 95 40.09 -11.67 -23.59
N VAL A 96 39.75 -10.55 -24.21
CA VAL A 96 38.88 -10.52 -25.39
C VAL A 96 39.67 -10.84 -26.67
N ASP A 97 39.18 -11.82 -27.41
CA ASP A 97 39.66 -12.16 -28.76
C ASP A 97 38.83 -11.44 -29.85
N ASN A 98 37.53 -11.34 -29.65
CA ASN A 98 36.63 -10.71 -30.61
C ASN A 98 35.59 -9.85 -29.90
N LEU A 99 35.31 -8.67 -30.46
CA LEU A 99 34.37 -7.70 -29.96
C LEU A 99 33.44 -7.26 -31.08
N GLU A 100 32.14 -7.14 -30.80
CA GLU A 100 31.13 -6.69 -31.73
C GLU A 100 30.20 -5.68 -31.07
N ILE A 101 29.94 -4.57 -31.73
CA ILE A 101 28.90 -3.60 -31.32
C ILE A 101 27.58 -4.07 -31.87
N LEU A 102 26.67 -4.53 -30.98
CA LEU A 102 25.32 -4.94 -31.33
C LEU A 102 24.39 -3.73 -31.53
N ASN A 103 24.58 -2.69 -30.70
CA ASN A 103 23.86 -1.43 -30.83
C ASN A 103 24.64 -0.28 -30.18
N ARG A 104 24.47 0.91 -30.74
CA ARG A 104 25.04 2.14 -30.21
C ARG A 104 24.03 2.88 -29.35
N ALA A 105 24.46 3.59 -28.34
CA ALA A 105 23.64 4.49 -27.52
C ALA A 105 24.00 5.95 -27.83
N GLU A 106 23.00 6.81 -27.81
CA GLU A 106 23.20 8.25 -27.74
C GLU A 106 23.53 8.67 -26.29
N THR A 107 23.85 9.94 -26.09
CA THR A 107 24.02 10.49 -24.73
C THR A 107 22.74 10.32 -23.95
N LEU A 108 22.83 9.66 -22.79
CA LEU A 108 21.66 9.37 -21.97
C LEU A 108 21.05 10.65 -21.38
N PRO A 109 19.72 10.81 -21.46
CA PRO A 109 19.02 11.93 -20.85
C PRO A 109 18.94 11.85 -19.32
N ILE A 110 19.11 10.67 -18.75
CA ILE A 110 19.28 10.40 -17.30
C ILE A 110 20.46 9.46 -17.10
N GLN A 111 21.07 9.54 -15.92
CA GLN A 111 22.19 8.67 -15.56
C GLN A 111 21.74 7.60 -14.56
N PRO A 112 21.39 6.37 -15.02
CA PRO A 112 20.79 5.35 -14.15
C PRO A 112 21.68 4.88 -12.99
N PHE A 113 23.00 5.08 -13.11
CA PHE A 113 23.99 4.61 -12.14
C PHE A 113 24.68 5.72 -11.36
N ALA A 114 24.24 6.98 -11.50
CA ALA A 114 24.72 8.05 -10.66
C ALA A 114 24.23 7.84 -9.22
N GLU A 115 25.15 7.84 -8.25
CA GLU A 115 24.81 7.77 -6.82
C GLU A 115 24.26 9.10 -6.34
N ASP A 116 24.88 10.19 -6.77
CA ASP A 116 24.46 11.55 -6.48
C ASP A 116 23.69 12.16 -7.68
N ASN A 117 22.74 13.04 -7.38
CA ASN A 117 22.02 13.82 -8.40
C ASN A 117 21.10 12.99 -9.32
N GLN A 118 20.27 12.12 -8.73
CA GLN A 118 19.26 11.40 -9.49
C GLN A 118 18.24 12.37 -10.12
N ALA A 119 17.85 12.07 -11.36
CA ALA A 119 16.80 12.83 -12.03
C ALA A 119 15.48 12.79 -11.22
N GLY A 120 14.71 13.89 -11.25
CA GLY A 120 13.40 13.96 -10.64
C GLY A 120 12.42 12.93 -11.21
N GLU A 121 11.34 12.65 -10.49
CA GLU A 121 10.34 11.63 -10.83
C GLU A 121 9.84 11.76 -12.27
N GLU A 122 9.46 12.97 -12.70
CA GLU A 122 8.92 13.24 -14.04
C GLU A 122 9.88 12.79 -15.17
N LEU A 123 11.16 13.12 -15.02
CA LEU A 123 12.16 12.76 -16.02
C LEU A 123 12.48 11.26 -15.99
N ARG A 124 12.52 10.66 -14.81
CA ARG A 124 12.68 9.21 -14.66
C ARG A 124 11.50 8.44 -15.29
N PHE A 125 10.28 8.92 -15.14
CA PHE A 125 9.09 8.30 -15.74
C PHE A 125 9.06 8.48 -17.24
N LYS A 126 9.48 9.64 -17.75
CA LYS A 126 9.61 9.85 -19.20
C LYS A 126 10.61 8.89 -19.86
N TYR A 127 11.71 8.61 -19.16
CA TYR A 127 12.73 7.68 -19.64
C TYR A 127 12.75 6.40 -18.77
N ARG A 128 11.58 5.89 -18.43
CA ARG A 128 11.43 4.78 -17.48
C ARG A 128 12.21 3.53 -17.89
N TYR A 129 12.32 3.23 -19.17
CA TYR A 129 13.14 2.15 -19.69
C TYR A 129 14.65 2.29 -19.38
N LEU A 130 15.14 3.48 -19.15
CA LEU A 130 16.50 3.71 -18.64
C LEU A 130 16.54 3.62 -17.11
N ASP A 131 15.56 4.20 -16.41
CA ASP A 131 15.44 4.13 -14.95
C ASP A 131 15.32 2.68 -14.47
N LEU A 132 14.63 1.82 -15.23
CA LEU A 132 14.55 0.38 -14.96
C LEU A 132 15.90 -0.36 -15.01
N ARG A 133 16.97 0.23 -15.56
CA ARG A 133 18.33 -0.34 -15.51
C ARG A 133 18.98 -0.22 -14.12
N ARG A 134 18.46 0.64 -13.25
CA ARG A 134 18.98 0.84 -11.89
C ARG A 134 18.88 -0.44 -11.07
N PRO A 135 19.90 -0.80 -10.28
CA PRO A 135 19.86 -1.98 -9.41
C PRO A 135 18.65 -2.01 -8.48
N LYS A 136 18.27 -0.85 -7.92
CA LYS A 136 17.07 -0.71 -7.08
C LYS A 136 15.80 -1.15 -7.83
N MET A 137 15.61 -0.68 -9.06
CA MET A 137 14.42 -1.03 -9.86
C MET A 137 14.45 -2.48 -10.32
N GLN A 138 15.61 -3.00 -10.75
CA GLN A 138 15.75 -4.43 -11.08
C GLN A 138 15.43 -5.32 -9.89
N ASN A 139 15.88 -4.94 -8.69
CA ASN A 139 15.57 -5.66 -7.46
C ASN A 139 14.07 -5.59 -7.13
N MET A 140 13.43 -4.43 -7.30
CA MET A 140 11.99 -4.26 -7.08
C MET A 140 11.17 -5.18 -7.99
N LEU A 141 11.50 -5.25 -9.29
CA LEU A 141 10.81 -6.15 -10.21
C LEU A 141 10.96 -7.63 -9.81
N LYS A 142 12.16 -8.02 -9.37
CA LYS A 142 12.43 -9.38 -8.86
C LYS A 142 11.64 -9.68 -7.60
N LYS A 143 11.60 -8.75 -6.65
CA LYS A 143 10.81 -8.87 -5.41
C LYS A 143 9.32 -8.98 -5.72
N ARG A 144 8.78 -8.14 -6.62
CA ARG A 144 7.38 -8.26 -7.04
C ARG A 144 7.06 -9.64 -7.61
N ALA A 145 7.90 -10.15 -8.51
CA ALA A 145 7.74 -11.48 -9.10
C ALA A 145 7.85 -12.59 -8.04
N GLU A 146 8.75 -12.45 -7.07
CA GLU A 146 8.88 -13.40 -5.96
C GLU A 146 7.64 -13.40 -5.06
N MET A 147 7.12 -12.21 -4.71
CA MET A 147 5.91 -12.09 -3.90
C MET A 147 4.71 -12.78 -4.60
N TYR A 148 4.55 -12.57 -5.91
CA TYR A 148 3.51 -13.24 -6.69
C TYR A 148 3.64 -14.76 -6.66
N ARG A 149 4.85 -15.28 -6.91
CA ARG A 149 5.12 -16.71 -6.87
C ARG A 149 4.79 -17.31 -5.50
N ARG A 150 5.21 -16.68 -4.40
CA ARG A 150 4.90 -17.12 -3.03
C ARG A 150 3.39 -17.09 -2.75
N THR A 151 2.70 -16.09 -3.25
CA THR A 151 1.24 -15.97 -3.13
C THR A 151 0.54 -17.11 -3.86
N HIS A 152 0.88 -17.37 -5.12
CA HIS A 152 0.32 -18.51 -5.87
C HIS A 152 0.58 -19.84 -5.16
N GLU A 153 1.83 -20.09 -4.76
CA GLU A 153 2.21 -21.31 -4.04
C GLU A 153 1.42 -21.51 -2.74
N TYR A 154 1.19 -20.42 -2.00
CA TYR A 154 0.40 -20.45 -0.78
C TYR A 154 -1.07 -20.79 -1.06
N MET A 155 -1.68 -20.13 -2.03
CA MET A 155 -3.09 -20.32 -2.38
C MET A 155 -3.36 -21.71 -2.96
N ASP A 156 -2.49 -22.17 -3.86
CA ASP A 156 -2.58 -23.51 -4.46
C ASP A 156 -2.49 -24.62 -3.41
N ASN A 157 -1.59 -24.49 -2.44
CA ASN A 157 -1.43 -25.45 -1.33
C ASN A 157 -2.62 -25.48 -0.35
N ARG A 158 -3.60 -24.59 -0.53
CA ARG A 158 -4.81 -24.47 0.29
C ARG A 158 -6.10 -24.67 -0.50
N ASP A 159 -5.97 -25.34 -1.65
CA ASP A 159 -7.08 -25.71 -2.54
C ASP A 159 -7.88 -24.51 -3.07
N PHE A 160 -7.28 -23.33 -3.15
CA PHE A 160 -7.88 -22.21 -3.86
C PHE A 160 -7.70 -22.38 -5.36
N ILE A 161 -8.74 -22.06 -6.12
CA ILE A 161 -8.75 -22.15 -7.58
C ILE A 161 -8.56 -20.74 -8.15
N GLU A 162 -7.50 -20.54 -8.94
CA GLU A 162 -7.29 -19.28 -9.65
C GLU A 162 -8.28 -19.16 -10.82
N ILE A 163 -9.13 -18.14 -10.79
CA ILE A 163 -10.12 -17.90 -11.82
C ILE A 163 -10.07 -16.42 -12.20
N GLN A 164 -9.86 -16.17 -13.50
CA GLN A 164 -9.90 -14.82 -14.06
C GLN A 164 -11.33 -14.38 -14.33
N THR A 165 -11.66 -13.18 -13.91
CA THR A 165 -12.97 -12.54 -14.13
C THR A 165 -12.91 -11.52 -15.26
N PRO A 166 -14.03 -11.17 -15.92
CA PRO A 166 -14.06 -10.20 -17.00
C PRO A 166 -13.54 -8.81 -16.59
N ILE A 167 -12.70 -8.21 -17.45
CA ILE A 167 -12.26 -6.81 -17.32
C ILE A 167 -13.26 -5.85 -17.96
N LEU A 168 -13.96 -6.26 -19.03
CA LEU A 168 -15.08 -5.52 -19.58
C LEU A 168 -16.35 -5.95 -18.86
N ALA A 169 -16.73 -5.18 -17.85
CA ALA A 169 -17.84 -5.48 -16.95
C ALA A 169 -18.96 -4.43 -17.06
N ASN A 170 -19.91 -4.48 -16.15
CA ASN A 170 -20.88 -3.43 -15.95
C ASN A 170 -20.43 -2.51 -14.80
N SER A 171 -20.92 -1.27 -14.80
CA SER A 171 -20.74 -0.34 -13.68
C SER A 171 -21.24 -0.96 -12.38
N SER A 172 -20.47 -0.83 -11.31
CA SER A 172 -20.77 -1.35 -9.98
C SER A 172 -20.65 -0.23 -8.94
N PRO A 173 -21.60 -0.05 -8.04
CA PRO A 173 -21.54 1.01 -7.02
C PRO A 173 -20.64 0.58 -5.85
N GLU A 174 -19.33 0.55 -6.07
CA GLU A 174 -18.33 0.16 -5.08
C GLU A 174 -17.60 1.36 -4.44
N GLY A 175 -18.14 2.57 -4.60
CA GLY A 175 -17.68 3.78 -3.91
C GLY A 175 -16.71 4.67 -4.70
N ALA A 176 -16.00 4.14 -5.70
CA ALA A 176 -15.14 4.93 -6.58
C ALA A 176 -15.84 5.29 -7.90
N ARG A 177 -15.24 6.17 -8.69
CA ARG A 177 -15.72 6.44 -10.07
C ARG A 177 -15.19 5.36 -11.02
N ASP A 178 -16.05 4.96 -11.96
CA ASP A 178 -15.71 3.96 -12.98
C ASP A 178 -14.98 4.59 -14.18
N PHE A 179 -14.07 3.82 -14.77
CA PHE A 179 -13.62 4.07 -16.13
C PHE A 179 -14.62 3.46 -17.12
N LEU A 180 -15.23 4.28 -17.96
CA LEU A 180 -16.24 3.86 -18.93
C LEU A 180 -15.64 3.66 -20.33
N ILE A 181 -16.00 2.55 -20.97
CA ILE A 181 -15.56 2.17 -22.32
C ILE A 181 -16.78 2.07 -23.22
N PRO A 182 -16.92 2.91 -24.26
CA PRO A 182 -18.07 2.85 -25.16
C PRO A 182 -18.06 1.57 -26.02
N SER A 183 -19.24 1.00 -26.26
CA SER A 183 -19.42 -0.19 -27.09
C SER A 183 -19.64 0.16 -28.56
N ARG A 184 -18.78 -0.35 -29.45
CA ARG A 184 -19.01 -0.23 -30.91
C ARG A 184 -20.19 -1.05 -31.42
N LEU A 185 -20.52 -2.16 -30.73
CA LEU A 185 -21.59 -3.07 -31.16
C LEU A 185 -22.97 -2.63 -30.69
N GLN A 186 -23.02 -1.79 -29.65
CA GLN A 186 -24.29 -1.32 -29.07
C GLN A 186 -24.16 0.18 -28.78
N GLU A 187 -24.63 0.98 -29.73
CA GLU A 187 -24.59 2.44 -29.67
C GLU A 187 -25.25 2.97 -28.39
N GLY A 188 -24.62 3.96 -27.74
CA GLY A 188 -25.05 4.56 -26.50
C GLY A 188 -24.86 3.70 -25.24
N LYS A 189 -24.27 2.48 -25.36
CA LYS A 189 -23.95 1.64 -24.21
C LYS A 189 -22.46 1.60 -23.93
N PHE A 190 -22.14 1.39 -22.65
CA PHE A 190 -20.76 1.39 -22.15
C PHE A 190 -20.49 0.13 -21.33
N TYR A 191 -19.28 -0.38 -21.44
CA TYR A 191 -18.67 -1.22 -20.42
C TYR A 191 -18.03 -0.33 -19.37
N ALA A 192 -17.84 -0.89 -18.18
CA ALA A 192 -16.98 -0.30 -17.15
C ALA A 192 -15.79 -1.22 -16.86
N LEU A 193 -14.62 -0.64 -16.55
CA LEU A 193 -13.53 -1.41 -15.96
C LEU A 193 -13.86 -1.70 -14.50
N PRO A 194 -13.63 -2.94 -13.99
CA PRO A 194 -14.07 -3.34 -12.66
C PRO A 194 -13.25 -2.63 -11.58
N GLN A 195 -13.93 -2.09 -10.58
CA GLN A 195 -13.29 -1.54 -9.37
C GLN A 195 -12.74 -2.66 -8.49
N ALA A 196 -13.40 -3.81 -8.49
CA ALA A 196 -13.03 -5.10 -7.92
C ALA A 196 -13.90 -6.18 -8.57
N PRO A 197 -13.54 -7.48 -8.54
CA PRO A 197 -14.36 -8.56 -9.09
C PRO A 197 -15.50 -8.99 -8.16
N GLN A 198 -16.05 -8.09 -7.35
CA GLN A 198 -16.95 -8.40 -6.23
C GLN A 198 -18.18 -9.23 -6.64
N GLN A 199 -18.91 -8.82 -7.66
CA GLN A 199 -20.09 -9.56 -8.09
C GLN A 199 -19.73 -10.91 -8.70
N PHE A 200 -18.63 -10.98 -9.47
CA PHE A 200 -18.19 -12.22 -10.10
C PHE A 200 -17.77 -13.28 -9.09
N LYS A 201 -17.01 -12.91 -8.07
CA LYS A 201 -16.58 -13.88 -7.05
C LYS A 201 -17.76 -14.44 -6.23
N GLN A 202 -18.78 -13.61 -5.93
CA GLN A 202 -19.99 -14.10 -5.29
C GLN A 202 -20.78 -15.05 -6.21
N LEU A 203 -20.85 -14.75 -7.52
CA LEU A 203 -21.46 -15.65 -8.51
C LEU A 203 -20.69 -16.97 -8.64
N LEU A 204 -19.35 -16.98 -8.49
CA LEU A 204 -18.58 -18.21 -8.45
C LEU A 204 -18.94 -19.09 -7.25
N MET A 205 -19.21 -18.49 -6.08
CA MET A 205 -19.69 -19.24 -4.90
C MET A 205 -21.05 -19.90 -5.19
N VAL A 206 -21.99 -19.16 -5.79
CA VAL A 206 -23.26 -19.73 -6.26
C VAL A 206 -23.06 -20.80 -7.32
N GLY A 207 -22.05 -20.63 -8.19
CA GLY A 207 -21.63 -21.59 -9.20
C GLY A 207 -20.95 -22.87 -8.67
N GLY A 208 -20.77 -22.98 -7.35
CA GLY A 208 -20.21 -24.17 -6.70
C GLY A 208 -18.69 -24.20 -6.61
N VAL A 209 -18.00 -23.06 -6.81
CA VAL A 209 -16.55 -22.95 -6.56
C VAL A 209 -16.33 -22.84 -5.05
N PRO A 210 -15.58 -23.77 -4.42
CA PRO A 210 -15.46 -23.79 -2.96
C PRO A 210 -14.52 -22.67 -2.43
N ARG A 211 -13.41 -22.45 -3.15
CA ARG A 211 -12.37 -21.47 -2.80
C ARG A 211 -11.84 -20.83 -4.08
N TYR A 212 -11.99 -19.55 -4.21
CA TYR A 212 -11.56 -18.76 -5.37
C TYR A 212 -10.47 -17.79 -4.97
N TYR A 213 -9.50 -17.56 -5.86
CA TYR A 213 -8.63 -16.40 -5.81
C TYR A 213 -8.23 -15.93 -7.21
N GLN A 214 -7.74 -14.70 -7.30
CA GLN A 214 -6.96 -14.20 -8.43
C GLN A 214 -6.10 -12.99 -8.02
N LEU A 215 -5.01 -12.77 -8.74
CA LEU A 215 -4.31 -11.48 -8.73
C LEU A 215 -5.02 -10.54 -9.72
N ALA A 216 -6.07 -9.88 -9.23
CA ALA A 216 -7.01 -9.12 -10.02
C ALA A 216 -6.48 -7.74 -10.38
N ALA A 217 -6.57 -7.34 -11.66
CA ALA A 217 -6.44 -5.96 -12.06
C ALA A 217 -7.73 -5.20 -11.71
N CYS A 218 -7.60 -4.14 -10.92
CA CYS A 218 -8.68 -3.28 -10.46
C CYS A 218 -8.47 -1.86 -10.96
N PHE A 219 -9.57 -1.13 -11.19
CA PHE A 219 -9.53 0.19 -11.81
C PHE A 219 -10.42 1.17 -11.05
N ARG A 220 -9.84 2.29 -10.60
CA ARG A 220 -10.60 3.35 -9.91
C ARG A 220 -10.14 4.72 -10.38
N ASP A 221 -11.09 5.54 -10.81
CA ASP A 221 -10.82 6.93 -11.19
C ASP A 221 -10.82 7.81 -9.91
N GLU A 222 -9.72 7.75 -9.20
CA GLU A 222 -9.50 8.46 -7.93
C GLU A 222 -8.16 9.18 -7.94
N ASP A 223 -8.05 10.24 -7.16
CA ASP A 223 -6.81 11.01 -7.05
C ASP A 223 -5.65 10.17 -6.50
N PRO A 224 -4.47 10.21 -7.14
CA PRO A 224 -3.30 9.48 -6.68
C PRO A 224 -2.72 10.09 -5.39
N ARG A 225 -2.15 9.22 -4.54
CA ARG A 225 -1.41 9.58 -3.33
C ARG A 225 -0.10 8.79 -3.27
N ALA A 226 0.70 9.01 -2.25
CA ALA A 226 1.92 8.23 -2.05
C ALA A 226 1.65 6.72 -1.89
N ASP A 227 0.53 6.36 -1.26
CA ASP A 227 0.08 4.99 -0.98
C ASP A 227 -1.01 4.49 -1.94
N ARG A 228 -1.41 5.30 -2.96
CA ARG A 228 -2.49 4.97 -3.88
C ARG A 228 -2.17 5.35 -5.32
N LEU A 229 -2.26 4.38 -6.21
CA LEU A 229 -2.08 4.55 -7.66
C LEU A 229 -3.30 5.25 -8.29
N TYR A 230 -3.06 5.94 -9.40
CA TYR A 230 -4.13 6.42 -10.28
C TYR A 230 -4.53 5.33 -11.26
N GLY A 231 -5.81 5.08 -11.33
CA GLY A 231 -6.41 4.20 -12.33
C GLY A 231 -6.26 2.74 -11.95
N GLU A 232 -5.22 2.08 -12.41
CA GLU A 232 -5.01 0.65 -12.26
C GLU A 232 -4.13 0.28 -11.07
N PHE A 233 -4.51 -0.78 -10.36
CA PHE A 233 -3.76 -1.41 -9.28
C PHE A 233 -4.11 -2.90 -9.19
N TYR A 234 -3.38 -3.66 -8.39
CA TYR A 234 -3.59 -5.10 -8.29
C TYR A 234 -4.01 -5.52 -6.89
N GLN A 235 -4.96 -6.45 -6.83
CA GLN A 235 -5.40 -7.08 -5.58
C GLN A 235 -5.20 -8.59 -5.63
N LEU A 236 -4.75 -9.19 -4.53
CA LEU A 236 -5.04 -10.58 -4.25
C LEU A 236 -6.48 -10.64 -3.74
N ASP A 237 -7.39 -11.02 -4.61
CA ASP A 237 -8.81 -11.14 -4.33
C ASP A 237 -9.16 -12.61 -4.08
N LEU A 238 -9.91 -12.90 -3.04
CA LEU A 238 -10.31 -14.25 -2.67
C LEU A 238 -11.71 -14.33 -2.06
N GLU A 239 -12.34 -15.51 -2.20
CA GLU A 239 -13.64 -15.80 -1.62
C GLU A 239 -13.75 -17.27 -1.27
N MET A 240 -14.43 -17.60 -0.15
CA MET A 240 -14.64 -18.94 0.36
C MET A 240 -16.13 -19.20 0.55
N SER A 241 -16.66 -20.28 -0.04
CA SER A 241 -18.03 -20.72 0.21
C SER A 241 -18.13 -21.51 1.52
N PHE A 242 -19.32 -21.50 2.13
CA PHE A 242 -19.64 -22.13 3.42
C PHE A 242 -18.84 -21.54 4.60
N ALA A 243 -18.37 -20.32 4.48
CA ALA A 243 -17.81 -19.55 5.59
C ALA A 243 -18.97 -18.84 6.33
N GLU A 244 -19.11 -19.14 7.61
CA GLU A 244 -20.21 -18.62 8.44
C GLU A 244 -19.86 -17.31 9.13
N ASN A 245 -18.57 -17.03 9.28
CA ASN A 245 -18.06 -15.84 9.95
C ASN A 245 -16.74 -15.35 9.34
N GLY A 246 -16.39 -14.10 9.62
CA GLY A 246 -15.18 -13.48 9.08
C GLY A 246 -13.88 -14.06 9.67
N GLU A 247 -13.93 -14.76 10.83
CA GLU A 247 -12.73 -15.35 11.45
C GLU A 247 -12.14 -16.47 10.60
N GLU A 248 -12.97 -17.23 9.91
CA GLU A 248 -12.51 -18.30 9.01
C GLU A 248 -11.61 -17.77 7.90
N VAL A 249 -11.98 -16.62 7.31
CA VAL A 249 -11.18 -15.97 6.27
C VAL A 249 -9.91 -15.37 6.87
N ARG A 250 -10.01 -14.67 8.01
CA ARG A 250 -8.85 -14.05 8.68
C ARG A 250 -7.79 -15.09 9.04
N THR A 251 -8.20 -16.18 9.66
CA THR A 251 -7.31 -17.29 10.04
C THR A 251 -6.65 -17.94 8.81
N GLU A 252 -7.37 -18.04 7.70
CA GLU A 252 -6.86 -18.61 6.46
C GLU A 252 -5.73 -17.78 5.84
N VAL A 253 -5.81 -16.44 5.88
CA VAL A 253 -4.87 -15.55 5.19
C VAL A 253 -3.72 -15.04 6.06
N GLU A 254 -3.86 -15.08 7.40
CA GLU A 254 -2.80 -14.61 8.33
C GLU A 254 -1.43 -15.25 8.10
N PRO A 255 -1.31 -16.58 7.90
CA PRO A 255 0.00 -17.20 7.69
C PRO A 255 0.70 -16.67 6.43
N LEU A 256 -0.04 -16.35 5.36
CA LEU A 256 0.55 -15.75 4.16
C LEU A 256 1.16 -14.38 4.49
N MET A 257 0.42 -13.52 5.19
CA MET A 257 0.92 -12.18 5.53
C MET A 257 2.14 -12.24 6.46
N LYS A 258 2.14 -13.16 7.43
CA LYS A 258 3.30 -13.40 8.30
C LYS A 258 4.52 -13.86 7.50
N GLN A 259 4.35 -14.82 6.58
CA GLN A 259 5.44 -15.30 5.71
C GLN A 259 5.98 -14.21 4.78
N LEU A 260 5.09 -13.35 4.24
CA LEU A 260 5.55 -12.23 3.43
C LEU A 260 6.34 -11.21 4.27
N ALA A 261 5.98 -10.96 5.51
CA ALA A 261 6.75 -10.08 6.39
C ALA A 261 8.10 -10.69 6.81
N THR A 262 8.13 -11.96 7.21
CA THR A 262 9.33 -12.62 7.75
C THR A 262 10.25 -13.18 6.67
N ASP A 263 9.73 -14.09 5.83
CA ASP A 263 10.55 -14.90 4.93
C ASP A 263 10.85 -14.19 3.60
N PHE A 264 9.96 -13.30 3.19
CA PHE A 264 10.16 -12.51 1.97
C PHE A 264 10.85 -11.17 2.27
N ALA A 265 10.34 -10.39 3.25
CA ALA A 265 10.88 -9.08 3.57
C ALA A 265 12.02 -9.10 4.60
N GLY A 266 12.17 -10.18 5.36
CA GLY A 266 13.17 -10.30 6.44
C GLY A 266 12.88 -9.41 7.65
N LYS A 267 11.62 -8.98 7.82
CA LYS A 267 11.19 -8.10 8.93
C LYS A 267 10.77 -8.92 10.15
N LYS A 268 10.81 -8.28 11.32
CA LYS A 268 10.32 -8.88 12.57
C LYS A 268 8.83 -8.58 12.74
N LEU A 269 8.07 -9.55 13.20
CA LEU A 269 6.70 -9.29 13.64
C LEU A 269 6.73 -8.68 15.04
N LEU A 270 5.96 -7.61 15.25
CA LEU A 270 5.74 -7.05 16.57
C LEU A 270 4.85 -8.02 17.36
N ASP A 271 5.25 -8.33 18.59
CA ASP A 271 4.41 -9.08 19.51
C ASP A 271 3.33 -8.15 20.08
N LEU A 272 2.09 -8.45 19.73
CA LEU A 272 0.90 -7.71 20.16
C LEU A 272 -0.06 -8.65 20.94
N SER A 273 0.45 -9.71 21.54
CA SER A 273 -0.34 -10.71 22.27
C SER A 273 -1.14 -10.09 23.41
N ASP A 274 -0.65 -9.02 24.03
CA ASP A 274 -1.36 -8.29 25.10
C ASP A 274 -2.64 -7.58 24.60
N LEU A 275 -2.72 -7.29 23.30
CA LEU A 275 -3.90 -6.73 22.64
C LEU A 275 -4.80 -7.80 22.02
N ALA A 276 -4.33 -9.03 21.94
CA ALA A 276 -5.08 -10.14 21.32
C ALA A 276 -6.17 -10.66 22.27
N VAL A 277 -7.40 -10.71 21.80
CA VAL A 277 -8.54 -11.22 22.56
C VAL A 277 -8.81 -12.68 22.18
N GLY A 278 -8.57 -13.59 23.09
CA GLY A 278 -9.40 -14.79 23.28
C GLY A 278 -9.03 -16.10 22.60
N ASP A 279 -8.28 -16.19 21.46
CA ASP A 279 -8.17 -17.45 20.71
C ASP A 279 -6.74 -17.94 20.41
N GLY A 280 -5.73 -17.28 20.97
CA GLY A 280 -4.31 -17.65 20.72
C GLY A 280 -3.76 -17.14 19.36
N SER A 281 -4.50 -16.33 18.62
CA SER A 281 -3.98 -15.62 17.47
C SER A 281 -2.99 -14.54 17.91
N SER A 282 -1.87 -14.43 17.19
CA SER A 282 -0.85 -13.41 17.46
C SER A 282 -1.16 -12.05 16.78
N ILE A 283 -2.22 -11.95 15.98
CA ILE A 283 -2.68 -10.70 15.37
C ILE A 283 -3.93 -10.24 16.11
N PRO A 284 -3.94 -9.07 16.76
CA PRO A 284 -5.08 -8.61 17.53
C PRO A 284 -6.31 -8.32 16.66
N ARG A 285 -7.50 -8.55 17.23
CA ARG A 285 -8.80 -8.14 16.70
C ARG A 285 -9.24 -6.92 17.49
N ILE A 286 -9.26 -5.76 16.86
CA ILE A 286 -9.65 -4.48 17.46
C ILE A 286 -10.97 -4.06 16.81
N SER A 287 -12.01 -3.76 17.61
CA SER A 287 -13.23 -3.23 17.03
C SER A 287 -12.98 -1.86 16.37
N TYR A 288 -13.72 -1.52 15.33
CA TYR A 288 -13.66 -0.20 14.71
C TYR A 288 -13.82 0.91 15.76
N ARG A 289 -14.77 0.73 16.68
CA ARG A 289 -15.01 1.67 17.76
C ARG A 289 -13.77 1.84 18.65
N ASP A 290 -13.17 0.73 19.10
CA ASP A 290 -11.99 0.79 19.97
C ASP A 290 -10.78 1.37 19.23
N ALA A 291 -10.61 1.08 17.95
CA ALA A 291 -9.57 1.67 17.11
C ALA A 291 -9.71 3.21 17.04
N MET A 292 -10.93 3.69 16.78
CA MET A 292 -11.22 5.12 16.74
C MET A 292 -11.06 5.80 18.09
N GLU A 293 -11.51 5.14 19.17
CA GLU A 293 -11.41 5.69 20.53
C GLU A 293 -9.97 5.72 21.06
N THR A 294 -9.18 4.69 20.75
CA THR A 294 -7.82 4.51 21.30
C THR A 294 -6.74 5.14 20.44
N TYR A 295 -6.90 5.13 19.13
CA TYR A 295 -5.85 5.57 18.19
C TYR A 295 -6.29 6.73 17.27
N GLY A 296 -7.57 7.08 17.28
CA GLY A 296 -8.15 8.11 16.41
C GLY A 296 -8.11 7.73 14.93
N SER A 297 -8.06 6.44 14.61
CA SER A 297 -7.96 5.93 13.23
C SER A 297 -8.45 4.49 13.14
N ASP A 298 -9.12 4.15 12.05
CA ASP A 298 -9.48 2.80 11.61
C ASP A 298 -8.28 1.99 11.08
N LYS A 299 -7.11 2.62 10.97
CA LYS A 299 -5.86 2.01 10.49
C LYS A 299 -4.66 2.46 11.35
N PRO A 300 -4.63 2.06 12.63
CA PRO A 300 -3.59 2.49 13.56
C PRO A 300 -2.23 1.89 13.21
N ASP A 301 -1.16 2.70 13.30
CA ASP A 301 0.20 2.18 13.36
C ASP A 301 0.51 1.76 14.79
N LEU A 302 0.65 0.45 15.03
CA LEU A 302 0.84 -0.12 16.35
C LEU A 302 2.32 -0.31 16.75
N ARG A 303 3.26 0.15 15.91
CA ARG A 303 4.71 0.06 16.21
C ARG A 303 5.13 0.96 17.36
N PHE A 304 4.26 1.85 17.80
CA PHE A 304 4.51 2.78 18.90
C PHE A 304 3.21 3.03 19.69
N GLY A 305 3.33 3.42 20.96
CA GLY A 305 2.19 3.78 21.82
C GLY A 305 1.52 5.12 21.45
N MET A 306 1.36 6.01 22.42
CA MET A 306 0.61 7.29 22.33
C MET A 306 -0.88 7.09 22.08
N GLU A 307 -1.52 6.18 22.82
CA GLU A 307 -2.97 6.04 22.81
C GLU A 307 -3.65 7.35 23.23
N LEU A 308 -4.85 7.58 22.69
CA LEU A 308 -5.72 8.68 23.06
C LEU A 308 -6.32 8.40 24.44
N ILE A 309 -6.13 9.32 25.37
CA ILE A 309 -6.55 9.18 26.76
C ILE A 309 -7.77 10.07 26.99
N GLU A 310 -8.90 9.46 27.37
CA GLU A 310 -10.14 10.17 27.69
C GLU A 310 -9.99 10.98 28.99
N LEU A 311 -10.27 12.28 28.93
CA LEU A 311 -10.14 13.21 30.04
C LEU A 311 -11.39 14.07 30.29
N THR A 312 -12.49 13.83 29.57
CA THR A 312 -13.72 14.64 29.67
C THR A 312 -14.23 14.74 31.11
N ASP A 313 -14.14 13.66 31.88
CA ASP A 313 -14.56 13.61 33.28
C ASP A 313 -13.70 14.51 34.21
N VAL A 314 -12.41 14.66 33.89
CA VAL A 314 -11.48 15.53 34.65
C VAL A 314 -11.94 16.99 34.60
N PHE A 315 -12.54 17.38 33.46
CA PHE A 315 -12.92 18.77 33.22
C PHE A 315 -14.41 19.08 33.45
N SER A 316 -15.12 18.19 34.13
CA SER A 316 -16.56 18.37 34.42
C SER A 316 -16.87 19.65 35.24
N GLU A 317 -15.96 20.09 36.10
CA GLU A 317 -16.08 21.30 36.90
C GLU A 317 -15.10 22.42 36.52
N THR A 318 -14.43 22.29 35.36
CA THR A 318 -13.38 23.21 34.93
C THR A 318 -13.92 24.64 34.69
N GLU A 319 -13.09 25.65 35.01
CA GLU A 319 -13.35 27.05 34.61
C GLU A 319 -12.81 27.37 33.21
N PHE A 320 -12.02 26.48 32.61
CA PHE A 320 -11.48 26.70 31.26
C PHE A 320 -12.55 26.47 30.20
N GLY A 321 -13.12 27.56 29.69
CA GLY A 321 -14.30 27.54 28.82
C GLY A 321 -14.19 26.65 27.58
N VAL A 322 -12.98 26.47 27.01
CA VAL A 322 -12.76 25.58 25.84
C VAL A 322 -13.05 24.12 26.21
N PHE A 323 -12.53 23.65 27.35
CA PHE A 323 -12.72 22.27 27.79
C PHE A 323 -14.13 22.05 28.37
N LYS A 324 -14.66 23.05 29.06
CA LYS A 324 -15.99 23.01 29.65
C LYS A 324 -17.11 22.81 28.63
N ASN A 325 -16.97 23.42 27.45
CA ASN A 325 -18.00 23.41 26.41
C ASN A 325 -17.80 22.32 25.36
N ALA A 326 -16.70 21.57 25.44
CA ALA A 326 -16.43 20.46 24.51
C ALA A 326 -17.27 19.22 24.87
N GLU A 327 -17.77 18.53 23.85
CA GLU A 327 -18.41 17.21 24.03
C GLU A 327 -17.41 16.18 24.54
N CYS A 328 -16.17 16.28 24.07
CA CYS A 328 -15.11 15.32 24.35
C CYS A 328 -13.78 16.05 24.55
N VAL A 329 -13.04 15.66 25.57
CA VAL A 329 -11.66 16.10 25.78
C VAL A 329 -10.77 14.85 25.93
N LYS A 330 -9.86 14.68 24.98
CA LYS A 330 -8.82 13.65 25.04
C LYS A 330 -7.43 14.26 24.97
N ALA A 331 -6.44 13.47 25.34
CA ALA A 331 -5.04 13.86 25.23
C ALA A 331 -4.17 12.71 24.71
N ILE A 332 -3.00 13.08 24.18
CA ILE A 332 -1.89 12.16 23.91
C ILE A 332 -0.66 12.60 24.70
N CYS A 333 0.05 11.63 25.27
CA CYS A 333 1.32 11.87 25.97
C CYS A 333 2.49 11.59 25.02
N VAL A 334 3.25 12.62 24.71
CA VAL A 334 4.41 12.54 23.81
C VAL A 334 5.68 12.48 24.65
N LYS A 335 6.34 11.33 24.66
CA LYS A 335 7.61 11.13 25.37
C LYS A 335 8.69 12.04 24.80
N ASN A 336 9.45 12.68 25.69
CA ASN A 336 10.42 13.73 25.36
C ASN A 336 9.83 14.95 24.62
N GLY A 337 8.51 15.11 24.62
CA GLY A 337 7.80 16.18 23.90
C GLY A 337 8.10 17.59 24.44
N ALA A 338 8.59 17.72 25.66
CA ALA A 338 9.03 18.99 26.24
C ALA A 338 10.26 19.60 25.52
N SER A 339 10.99 18.79 24.71
CA SER A 339 12.10 19.25 23.87
C SER A 339 11.67 20.00 22.60
N LEU A 340 10.37 19.98 22.26
CA LEU A 340 9.84 20.64 21.07
C LEU A 340 10.00 22.16 21.18
N SER A 341 10.58 22.76 20.14
CA SER A 341 10.65 24.21 20.01
C SER A 341 9.27 24.80 19.74
N ARG A 342 9.10 26.09 20.05
CA ARG A 342 7.85 26.81 19.78
C ARG A 342 7.42 26.72 18.30
N LYS A 343 8.37 26.81 17.36
CA LYS A 343 8.10 26.69 15.93
C LYS A 343 7.56 25.31 15.56
N GLN A 344 8.06 24.24 16.19
CA GLN A 344 7.54 22.90 15.97
C GLN A 344 6.13 22.74 16.53
N ILE A 345 5.86 23.27 17.73
CA ILE A 345 4.51 23.27 18.33
C ILE A 345 3.54 24.07 17.44
N ASP A 346 3.95 25.23 16.92
CA ASP A 346 3.14 26.01 15.99
C ASP A 346 2.83 25.22 14.71
N ASN A 347 3.78 24.42 14.20
CA ASN A 347 3.55 23.53 13.05
C ASN A 347 2.51 22.43 13.38
N PHE A 348 2.64 21.75 14.51
CA PHE A 348 1.65 20.76 14.95
C PHE A 348 0.26 21.38 15.19
N THR A 349 0.24 22.62 15.67
CA THR A 349 -1.02 23.40 15.81
C THR A 349 -1.68 23.65 14.45
N ASN A 350 -0.89 23.95 13.41
CA ASN A 350 -1.42 24.12 12.05
C ASN A 350 -1.96 22.81 11.49
N ILE A 351 -1.28 21.70 11.75
CA ILE A 351 -1.77 20.36 11.37
C ILE A 351 -3.10 20.06 12.10
N ALA A 352 -3.19 20.31 13.41
CA ALA A 352 -4.43 20.14 14.16
C ALA A 352 -5.58 20.98 13.58
N LYS A 353 -5.31 22.22 13.20
CA LYS A 353 -6.31 23.10 12.56
C LYS A 353 -6.74 22.61 11.19
N SER A 354 -5.87 22.01 10.40
CA SER A 354 -6.25 21.42 9.11
C SER A 354 -7.18 20.22 9.24
N GLU A 355 -7.18 19.56 10.41
CA GLU A 355 -8.10 18.48 10.76
C GLU A 355 -9.37 18.97 11.50
N GLY A 356 -9.58 20.29 11.60
CA GLY A 356 -10.79 20.89 12.15
C GLY A 356 -10.69 21.43 13.58
N ALA A 357 -9.54 21.31 14.25
CA ALA A 357 -9.38 21.86 15.60
C ALA A 357 -9.39 23.40 15.61
N GLY A 358 -10.01 24.01 16.63
CA GLY A 358 -9.91 25.44 16.88
C GLY A 358 -8.51 25.88 17.33
N GLY A 359 -7.71 24.97 17.91
CA GLY A 359 -6.36 25.17 18.41
C GLY A 359 -5.78 23.90 18.97
N LEU A 360 -4.53 23.95 19.47
CA LEU A 360 -3.85 22.83 20.11
C LEU A 360 -3.35 23.28 21.49
N ALA A 361 -4.03 22.83 22.54
CA ALA A 361 -3.59 23.06 23.91
C ALA A 361 -2.54 22.00 24.29
N TYR A 362 -1.58 22.37 25.14
CA TYR A 362 -0.54 21.45 25.58
C TYR A 362 -0.01 21.81 26.98
N ILE A 363 0.57 20.82 27.66
CA ILE A 363 1.31 20.95 28.91
C ILE A 363 2.67 20.26 28.71
N THR A 364 3.77 20.91 29.12
CA THR A 364 5.11 20.30 29.20
C THR A 364 5.52 20.13 30.65
N TYR A 365 6.19 19.03 30.96
CA TYR A 365 6.70 18.72 32.31
C TYR A 365 8.21 18.96 32.32
N GLN A 366 8.63 20.08 32.97
CA GLN A 366 10.03 20.50 33.02
C GLN A 366 10.35 21.16 34.36
N ASP A 367 11.53 20.86 34.91
CA ASP A 367 12.03 21.40 36.18
C ASP A 367 11.10 21.08 37.39
N GLY A 368 10.40 19.95 37.31
CA GLY A 368 9.45 19.50 38.32
C GLY A 368 8.10 20.24 38.30
N GLU A 369 7.84 21.03 37.24
CA GLU A 369 6.63 21.83 37.09
C GLU A 369 5.89 21.52 35.77
N ALA A 370 4.56 21.69 35.81
CA ALA A 370 3.70 21.66 34.62
C ALA A 370 3.66 23.04 33.96
N LYS A 371 4.36 23.23 32.85
CA LYS A 371 4.44 24.51 32.12
C LYS A 371 3.48 24.50 30.94
N SER A 372 2.60 25.52 30.84
CA SER A 372 1.59 25.57 29.78
C SER A 372 0.98 26.98 29.64
N PRO A 373 0.61 27.41 28.43
CA PRO A 373 -0.21 28.60 28.24
C PRO A 373 -1.59 28.51 28.92
N ILE A 374 -2.10 27.28 29.13
CA ILE A 374 -3.43 27.04 29.73
C ILE A 374 -3.35 26.73 31.23
N ALA A 375 -2.16 26.47 31.82
CA ALA A 375 -2.01 26.05 33.20
C ALA A 375 -2.70 27.00 34.22
N LYS A 376 -2.70 28.30 33.94
CA LYS A 376 -3.35 29.33 34.77
C LYS A 376 -4.88 29.19 34.89
N PHE A 377 -5.50 28.40 34.00
CA PHE A 377 -6.95 28.16 33.99
C PHE A 377 -7.31 26.78 34.59
N LEU A 378 -6.32 25.97 34.92
CA LEU A 378 -6.49 24.64 35.49
C LEU A 378 -6.17 24.65 36.99
N SER A 379 -6.96 23.93 37.77
CA SER A 379 -6.70 23.72 39.20
C SER A 379 -5.58 22.70 39.40
N ASP A 380 -4.95 22.74 40.59
CA ASP A 380 -3.94 21.75 40.98
C ASP A 380 -4.49 20.31 40.94
N LYS A 381 -5.77 20.11 41.25
CA LYS A 381 -6.45 18.82 41.13
C LYS A 381 -6.50 18.34 39.70
N GLU A 382 -6.92 19.17 38.76
CA GLU A 382 -6.96 18.84 37.31
C GLU A 382 -5.57 18.51 36.79
N LEU A 383 -4.55 19.31 37.15
CA LEU A 383 -3.16 19.05 36.72
C LEU A 383 -2.65 17.69 37.25
N ALA A 384 -2.96 17.34 38.51
CA ALA A 384 -2.59 16.07 39.08
C ALA A 384 -3.32 14.88 38.40
N GLU A 385 -4.62 15.01 38.12
CA GLU A 385 -5.41 13.98 37.46
C GLU A 385 -4.96 13.79 36.00
N ILE A 386 -4.64 14.87 35.27
CA ILE A 386 -4.04 14.81 33.93
C ILE A 386 -2.74 14.00 33.98
N GLN A 387 -1.83 14.34 34.87
CA GLN A 387 -0.55 13.65 35.02
C GLN A 387 -0.73 12.18 35.36
N GLN A 388 -1.64 11.86 36.29
CA GLN A 388 -1.93 10.49 36.69
C GLN A 388 -2.50 9.66 35.53
N LYS A 389 -3.51 10.19 34.80
CA LYS A 389 -4.16 9.46 33.71
C LYS A 389 -3.24 9.32 32.48
N THR A 390 -2.43 10.34 32.17
CA THR A 390 -1.53 10.32 31.02
C THR A 390 -0.20 9.62 31.30
N GLY A 391 0.15 9.38 32.57
CA GLY A 391 1.44 8.84 32.95
C GLY A 391 2.63 9.71 32.52
N ALA A 392 2.40 11.02 32.36
CA ALA A 392 3.43 11.97 31.93
C ALA A 392 4.48 12.15 33.03
N VAL A 393 5.73 12.15 32.66
CA VAL A 393 6.89 12.36 33.54
C VAL A 393 7.72 13.54 33.06
N GLU A 394 8.74 13.89 33.83
CA GLU A 394 9.71 14.92 33.48
C GLU A 394 10.26 14.71 32.06
N GLY A 395 10.23 15.75 31.23
CA GLY A 395 10.63 15.73 29.84
C GLY A 395 9.49 15.44 28.84
N ASP A 396 8.32 15.01 29.29
CA ASP A 396 7.17 14.71 28.43
C ASP A 396 6.33 15.95 28.11
N ALA A 397 5.50 15.83 27.08
CA ALA A 397 4.44 16.81 26.80
C ALA A 397 3.10 16.10 26.56
N VAL A 398 2.03 16.70 27.06
CA VAL A 398 0.65 16.26 26.85
C VAL A 398 -0.05 17.25 25.95
N PHE A 399 -0.61 16.78 24.82
CA PHE A 399 -1.37 17.56 23.85
C PHE A 399 -2.84 17.21 23.90
N PHE A 400 -3.73 18.18 23.81
CA PHE A 400 -5.16 18.03 24.02
C PHE A 400 -5.97 18.31 22.75
N GLY A 401 -6.98 17.49 22.51
CA GLY A 401 -8.10 17.78 21.63
C GLY A 401 -9.35 18.04 22.47
N ALA A 402 -10.13 19.05 22.12
CA ALA A 402 -11.36 19.43 22.79
C ALA A 402 -12.38 19.97 21.79
N ASP A 403 -13.37 19.15 21.44
CA ASP A 403 -14.41 19.43 20.44
C ASP A 403 -15.47 18.31 20.46
N SER A 404 -16.20 18.10 19.34
CA SER A 404 -16.95 16.85 19.12
C SER A 404 -16.01 15.64 19.11
N ARG A 405 -16.49 14.48 19.51
CA ARG A 405 -15.68 13.26 19.61
C ARG A 405 -15.00 12.89 18.28
N SER A 406 -15.70 13.06 17.16
CA SER A 406 -15.15 12.77 15.84
C SER A 406 -13.97 13.68 15.47
N VAL A 407 -14.08 14.97 15.73
CA VAL A 407 -12.99 15.94 15.49
C VAL A 407 -11.81 15.64 16.41
N VAL A 408 -12.04 15.39 17.69
CA VAL A 408 -10.97 15.06 18.64
C VAL A 408 -10.20 13.82 18.21
N ASN A 409 -10.90 12.75 17.82
CA ASN A 409 -10.28 11.52 17.35
C ASN A 409 -9.46 11.76 16.06
N ALA A 410 -10.01 12.47 15.07
CA ALA A 410 -9.30 12.78 13.83
C ALA A 410 -8.02 13.62 14.08
N VAL A 411 -8.13 14.68 14.87
CA VAL A 411 -7.02 15.58 15.21
C VAL A 411 -5.90 14.84 15.94
N LEU A 412 -6.23 14.13 17.02
CA LEU A 412 -5.23 13.44 17.83
C LEU A 412 -4.65 12.22 17.11
N GLY A 413 -5.45 11.49 16.32
CA GLY A 413 -4.99 10.39 15.49
C GLY A 413 -4.00 10.85 14.42
N ARG A 414 -4.24 12.01 13.80
CA ARG A 414 -3.29 12.64 12.87
C ARG A 414 -2.01 13.05 13.60
N LEU A 415 -2.13 13.78 14.71
CA LEU A 415 -0.98 14.24 15.48
C LEU A 415 -0.13 13.09 16.03
N ARG A 416 -0.75 11.99 16.45
CA ARG A 416 -0.09 10.77 16.88
C ARG A 416 0.93 10.29 15.83
N ASN A 417 0.53 10.23 14.56
CA ASN A 417 1.39 9.84 13.45
C ASN A 417 2.49 10.86 13.14
N GLU A 418 2.19 12.15 13.26
CA GLU A 418 3.15 13.24 13.03
C GLU A 418 4.23 13.27 14.11
N PHE A 419 3.85 13.13 15.39
CA PHE A 419 4.81 13.00 16.49
C PHE A 419 5.66 11.75 16.35
N ALA A 420 5.08 10.62 15.99
CA ALA A 420 5.83 9.40 15.76
C ALA A 420 6.88 9.55 14.65
N SER A 421 6.53 10.26 13.57
CA SER A 421 7.48 10.57 12.50
C SER A 421 8.57 11.53 12.97
N HIS A 422 8.19 12.58 13.73
CA HIS A 422 9.12 13.57 14.25
C HIS A 422 10.18 12.96 15.19
N PHE A 423 9.76 12.05 16.05
CA PHE A 423 10.63 11.38 17.04
C PHE A 423 11.21 10.05 16.56
N ASN A 424 11.03 9.70 15.26
CA ASN A 424 11.52 8.46 14.65
C ASN A 424 11.10 7.18 15.41
N LEU A 425 9.83 7.12 15.84
CA LEU A 425 9.30 5.98 16.60
C LEU A 425 8.88 4.79 15.71
N LYS A 426 8.82 4.99 14.40
CA LYS A 426 8.42 3.97 13.42
C LYS A 426 9.63 3.15 12.99
N ASP A 427 9.89 2.02 13.66
CA ASP A 427 10.99 1.12 13.28
C ASP A 427 10.67 0.42 11.95
N PRO A 428 11.44 0.67 10.86
CA PRO A 428 11.19 0.04 9.57
C PRO A 428 11.50 -1.47 9.55
N SER A 429 12.29 -1.98 10.51
CA SER A 429 12.61 -3.40 10.59
C SER A 429 11.48 -4.25 11.19
N VAL A 430 10.40 -3.61 11.67
CA VAL A 430 9.29 -4.25 12.38
C VAL A 430 8.00 -4.09 11.58
N VAL A 431 7.19 -5.15 11.56
CA VAL A 431 5.81 -5.14 11.04
C VAL A 431 4.84 -5.38 12.18
N ALA A 432 3.86 -4.50 12.30
CA ALA A 432 2.73 -4.61 13.21
C ALA A 432 1.46 -4.85 12.39
N PHE A 433 0.79 -6.00 12.60
CA PHE A 433 -0.50 -6.30 12.01
C PHE A 433 -1.62 -6.16 13.05
N ALA A 434 -2.79 -5.72 12.59
CA ALA A 434 -4.05 -5.82 13.33
C ALA A 434 -5.20 -6.07 12.38
N TRP A 435 -6.24 -6.75 12.85
CA TRP A 435 -7.55 -6.77 12.24
C TRP A 435 -8.43 -5.72 12.90
N ILE A 436 -8.98 -4.84 12.11
CA ILE A 436 -10.07 -3.96 12.52
C ILE A 436 -11.36 -4.65 12.11
N ILE A 437 -12.24 -4.85 13.06
CA ILE A 437 -13.49 -5.60 12.90
C ILE A 437 -14.68 -4.76 13.34
N ASP A 438 -15.88 -5.22 13.07
CA ASP A 438 -17.10 -4.62 13.60
C ASP A 438 -17.31 -3.17 13.13
N PHE A 439 -17.18 -2.97 11.82
CA PHE A 439 -17.44 -1.67 11.21
C PHE A 439 -18.90 -1.25 11.32
N PRO A 440 -19.20 0.06 11.41
CA PRO A 440 -20.58 0.54 11.34
C PRO A 440 -21.18 0.19 9.96
N PHE A 441 -22.41 -0.33 9.95
CA PHE A 441 -23.08 -0.65 8.69
C PHE A 441 -23.60 0.61 7.98
N TYR A 442 -24.11 1.55 8.75
CA TYR A 442 -24.53 2.87 8.31
C TYR A 442 -23.75 3.95 9.01
N GLU A 443 -23.58 5.09 8.32
CA GLU A 443 -22.99 6.30 8.88
C GLU A 443 -23.84 7.53 8.55
N TRP A 444 -23.61 8.61 9.27
CA TRP A 444 -24.27 9.88 9.02
C TRP A 444 -23.41 10.72 8.08
N ASP A 445 -23.93 10.98 6.87
CA ASP A 445 -23.27 11.91 5.95
C ASP A 445 -23.59 13.36 6.33
N GLU A 446 -22.60 14.06 6.85
CA GLU A 446 -22.71 15.45 7.27
C GLU A 446 -23.02 16.42 6.12
N ARG A 447 -22.69 16.06 4.87
CA ARG A 447 -22.96 16.91 3.70
C ARG A 447 -24.38 16.80 3.23
N SER A 448 -24.89 15.59 3.06
CA SER A 448 -26.26 15.34 2.64
C SER A 448 -27.26 15.40 3.78
N LYS A 449 -26.81 15.39 5.05
CA LYS A 449 -27.62 15.30 6.27
C LYS A 449 -28.56 14.09 6.24
N LYS A 450 -28.04 12.93 5.81
CA LYS A 450 -28.75 11.67 5.68
C LYS A 450 -27.88 10.51 6.11
N LEU A 451 -28.54 9.39 6.38
CA LEU A 451 -27.87 8.10 6.52
C LEU A 451 -27.35 7.64 5.16
N ASP A 452 -26.14 7.07 5.16
CA ASP A 452 -25.52 6.41 4.02
C ASP A 452 -24.85 5.12 4.48
N PHE A 453 -24.35 4.31 3.56
CA PHE A 453 -23.53 3.15 3.92
C PHE A 453 -22.19 3.60 4.53
N GLY A 454 -21.82 2.96 5.63
CA GLY A 454 -20.54 3.27 6.27
C GLY A 454 -19.35 2.89 5.39
N HIS A 455 -19.40 1.75 4.70
CA HIS A 455 -18.32 1.30 3.82
C HIS A 455 -18.84 0.65 2.53
N ASN A 456 -19.58 -0.48 2.63
CA ASN A 456 -20.15 -1.14 1.46
C ASN A 456 -21.45 -1.88 1.79
N PRO A 457 -22.38 -2.03 0.83
CA PRO A 457 -23.66 -2.69 1.05
C PRO A 457 -23.60 -4.22 0.98
N PHE A 458 -22.45 -4.81 0.63
CA PHE A 458 -22.31 -6.25 0.37
C PHE A 458 -22.00 -7.08 1.61
N SER A 459 -21.60 -6.46 2.71
CA SER A 459 -21.36 -7.14 3.98
C SER A 459 -22.67 -7.51 4.64
N MET A 460 -22.67 -8.63 5.38
CA MET A 460 -23.82 -9.04 6.18
C MET A 460 -23.91 -8.16 7.44
N PRO A 461 -25.05 -7.52 7.72
CA PRO A 461 -25.25 -6.89 9.01
C PRO A 461 -25.32 -7.96 10.11
N LYS A 462 -24.64 -7.76 11.22
CA LYS A 462 -24.72 -8.65 12.38
C LYS A 462 -26.15 -8.68 12.92
N GLY A 463 -26.67 -9.88 13.15
CA GLY A 463 -28.08 -10.09 13.49
C GLY A 463 -29.01 -10.16 12.27
N GLY A 464 -28.50 -10.00 11.04
CA GLY A 464 -29.21 -10.23 9.80
C GLY A 464 -30.50 -9.40 9.64
N LEU A 465 -31.55 -10.02 9.09
CA LEU A 465 -32.80 -9.34 8.83
C LEU A 465 -33.49 -8.82 10.12
N GLN A 466 -33.39 -9.56 11.21
CA GLN A 466 -34.00 -9.16 12.48
C GLN A 466 -33.44 -7.85 13.04
N ALA A 467 -32.13 -7.66 12.97
CA ALA A 467 -31.50 -6.40 13.39
C ALA A 467 -31.98 -5.21 12.56
N LEU A 468 -32.14 -5.40 11.24
CA LEU A 468 -32.64 -4.37 10.32
C LEU A 468 -34.14 -4.05 10.52
N GLU A 469 -34.95 -5.05 10.87
CA GLU A 469 -36.39 -4.88 11.10
C GLU A 469 -36.68 -4.19 12.43
N SER A 470 -35.84 -4.39 13.43
CA SER A 470 -35.98 -3.77 14.76
C SER A 470 -35.46 -2.33 14.83
N ALA A 471 -34.69 -1.87 13.85
CA ALA A 471 -34.14 -0.53 13.84
C ALA A 471 -35.12 0.49 13.23
N GLU A 472 -35.88 1.16 14.10
CA GLU A 472 -36.90 2.16 13.71
C GLU A 472 -36.29 3.57 13.59
N THR A 473 -35.45 3.95 14.53
CA THR A 473 -34.80 5.29 14.60
C THR A 473 -33.45 5.33 13.89
N ASP A 474 -33.01 6.51 13.51
CA ASP A 474 -31.67 6.68 12.90
C ASP A 474 -30.55 6.30 13.87
N ALA A 475 -30.72 6.52 15.17
CA ALA A 475 -29.77 6.10 16.20
C ALA A 475 -29.65 4.56 16.24
N GLU A 476 -30.75 3.84 16.13
CA GLU A 476 -30.74 2.37 16.08
C GLU A 476 -30.12 1.86 14.79
N LYS A 477 -30.40 2.49 13.64
CA LYS A 477 -29.74 2.15 12.37
C LYS A 477 -28.23 2.37 12.41
N LEU A 478 -27.76 3.48 13.00
CA LEU A 478 -26.35 3.78 13.22
C LEU A 478 -25.66 2.80 14.18
N SER A 479 -26.42 2.08 15.01
CA SER A 479 -25.87 1.05 15.90
C SER A 479 -25.67 -0.30 15.23
N ILE A 480 -26.16 -0.49 14.00
CA ILE A 480 -26.00 -1.73 13.25
C ILE A 480 -24.54 -1.89 12.82
N VAL A 481 -23.98 -3.05 13.12
CA VAL A 481 -22.59 -3.41 12.82
C VAL A 481 -22.54 -4.34 11.62
N ALA A 482 -21.64 -4.10 10.71
CA ALA A 482 -21.32 -4.99 9.59
C ALA A 482 -20.35 -6.10 10.04
N ASP A 483 -20.53 -7.32 9.54
CA ASP A 483 -19.49 -8.36 9.64
C ASP A 483 -18.42 -8.11 8.56
N GLN A 484 -17.78 -6.97 8.71
CA GLN A 484 -16.69 -6.49 7.89
C GLN A 484 -15.39 -6.48 8.72
N PHE A 485 -14.27 -6.67 8.03
CA PHE A 485 -12.95 -6.66 8.63
C PHE A 485 -11.89 -6.14 7.67
N ASP A 486 -10.96 -5.35 8.19
CA ASP A 486 -9.83 -4.83 7.44
C ASP A 486 -8.52 -5.24 8.13
N MET A 487 -7.52 -5.68 7.35
CA MET A 487 -6.17 -5.87 7.90
C MET A 487 -5.36 -4.59 7.75
N VAL A 488 -4.79 -4.17 8.85
CA VAL A 488 -3.89 -3.03 8.93
C VAL A 488 -2.46 -3.53 9.10
N MET A 489 -1.52 -2.93 8.37
CA MET A 489 -0.08 -3.12 8.50
C MET A 489 0.60 -1.77 8.61
N ASN A 490 1.27 -1.49 9.74
CA ASN A 490 2.06 -0.28 9.96
C ASN A 490 1.30 1.05 9.70
N GLY A 491 0.00 1.08 9.96
CA GLY A 491 -0.82 2.28 9.72
C GLY A 491 -1.45 2.36 8.34
N TYR A 492 -1.31 1.31 7.52
CA TYR A 492 -1.97 1.21 6.21
C TYR A 492 -2.98 0.06 6.21
N GLU A 493 -4.17 0.32 5.72
CA GLU A 493 -5.13 -0.72 5.35
C GLU A 493 -4.58 -1.47 4.14
N ILE A 494 -4.26 -2.74 4.31
CA ILE A 494 -3.72 -3.61 3.25
C ILE A 494 -4.75 -4.61 2.73
N CYS A 495 -5.83 -4.83 3.45
CA CYS A 495 -6.90 -5.74 3.07
C CYS A 495 -8.24 -5.22 3.58
N SER A 496 -9.30 -5.42 2.79
CA SER A 496 -10.68 -5.27 3.23
C SER A 496 -11.49 -6.53 2.86
N GLY A 497 -12.38 -6.94 3.74
CA GLY A 497 -13.19 -8.14 3.57
C GLY A 497 -14.45 -8.15 4.41
N GLY A 498 -15.23 -9.22 4.29
CA GLY A 498 -16.43 -9.41 5.09
C GLY A 498 -17.18 -10.70 4.77
N VAL A 499 -18.08 -11.07 5.64
CA VAL A 499 -19.13 -12.05 5.36
C VAL A 499 -20.15 -11.41 4.42
N ARG A 500 -20.50 -12.10 3.34
CA ARG A 500 -21.32 -11.51 2.29
C ARG A 500 -22.81 -11.62 2.57
N ASN A 501 -23.51 -10.57 2.22
CA ASN A 501 -24.97 -10.59 2.22
C ASN A 501 -25.45 -11.42 1.01
N HIS A 502 -25.79 -12.68 1.25
CA HIS A 502 -26.27 -13.63 0.25
C HIS A 502 -27.78 -13.84 0.30
N ASN A 503 -28.48 -13.08 1.16
CA ASN A 503 -29.94 -13.17 1.33
C ASN A 503 -30.63 -11.98 0.63
N PRO A 504 -31.44 -12.21 -0.42
CA PRO A 504 -32.16 -11.14 -1.12
C PRO A 504 -33.03 -10.26 -0.19
N ALA A 505 -33.72 -10.86 0.79
CA ALA A 505 -34.56 -10.10 1.71
C ALA A 505 -33.75 -9.10 2.57
N VAL A 506 -32.58 -9.53 3.03
CA VAL A 506 -31.63 -8.65 3.75
C VAL A 506 -31.17 -7.53 2.83
N LEU A 507 -30.80 -7.83 1.57
CA LEU A 507 -30.30 -6.83 0.63
C LEU A 507 -31.37 -5.76 0.32
N TYR A 508 -32.59 -6.15 0.03
CA TYR A 508 -33.70 -5.19 -0.17
C TYR A 508 -33.95 -4.33 1.06
N LYS A 509 -33.90 -4.92 2.26
CA LYS A 509 -34.10 -4.19 3.51
C LYS A 509 -32.99 -3.18 3.79
N VAL A 510 -31.75 -3.57 3.54
CA VAL A 510 -30.56 -2.72 3.70
C VAL A 510 -30.69 -1.43 2.87
N PHE A 511 -31.02 -1.56 1.58
CA PHE A 511 -31.23 -0.40 0.70
C PHE A 511 -32.51 0.36 1.01
N GLY A 512 -33.58 -0.36 1.39
CA GLY A 512 -34.87 0.23 1.75
C GLY A 512 -34.81 1.16 2.95
N LEU A 513 -33.94 0.88 3.94
CA LEU A 513 -33.68 1.76 5.10
C LEU A 513 -33.05 3.11 4.73
N LEU A 514 -32.34 3.16 3.60
CA LEU A 514 -31.81 4.39 3.01
C LEU A 514 -32.77 5.07 2.02
N GLY A 515 -33.95 4.49 1.79
CA GLY A 515 -34.98 5.05 0.91
C GLY A 515 -34.84 4.65 -0.57
N PHE A 516 -33.99 3.70 -0.92
CA PHE A 516 -33.90 3.17 -2.28
C PHE A 516 -35.05 2.20 -2.57
N SER A 517 -35.55 2.23 -3.81
CA SER A 517 -36.61 1.31 -4.25
C SER A 517 -36.07 -0.08 -4.58
N GLU A 518 -36.94 -1.10 -4.51
CA GLU A 518 -36.57 -2.46 -4.94
C GLU A 518 -36.12 -2.49 -6.42
N SER A 519 -36.80 -1.69 -7.29
CA SER A 519 -36.43 -1.59 -8.70
C SER A 519 -35.01 -1.03 -8.91
N TYR A 520 -34.54 -0.11 -8.06
CA TYR A 520 -33.16 0.36 -8.09
C TYR A 520 -32.18 -0.77 -7.74
N VAL A 521 -32.48 -1.54 -6.71
CA VAL A 521 -31.64 -2.68 -6.27
C VAL A 521 -31.59 -3.76 -7.36
N GLU A 522 -32.72 -4.04 -8.01
CA GLU A 522 -32.79 -4.98 -9.13
C GLU A 522 -32.00 -4.50 -10.36
N GLU A 523 -32.06 -3.21 -10.68
CA GLU A 523 -31.28 -2.64 -11.79
C GLU A 523 -29.77 -2.79 -11.57
N LYS A 524 -29.30 -2.53 -10.34
CA LYS A 524 -27.86 -2.54 -10.02
C LYS A 524 -27.31 -3.94 -9.74
N PHE A 525 -28.11 -4.79 -9.10
CA PHE A 525 -27.65 -6.09 -8.58
C PHE A 525 -28.47 -7.28 -9.12
N GLY A 526 -29.24 -7.08 -10.18
CA GLY A 526 -30.21 -8.08 -10.67
C GLY A 526 -29.59 -9.43 -11.01
N ALA A 527 -28.40 -9.48 -11.56
CA ALA A 527 -27.70 -10.72 -11.84
C ALA A 527 -27.37 -11.50 -10.55
N MET A 528 -26.87 -10.81 -9.53
CA MET A 528 -26.52 -11.38 -8.23
C MET A 528 -27.78 -11.80 -7.46
N LEU A 529 -28.80 -10.93 -7.39
CA LEU A 529 -30.08 -11.25 -6.78
C LEU A 529 -30.77 -12.43 -7.47
N GLY A 530 -30.70 -12.49 -8.80
CA GLY A 530 -31.20 -13.61 -9.58
C GLY A 530 -30.51 -14.92 -9.22
N ALA A 531 -29.20 -14.90 -9.09
CA ALA A 531 -28.41 -16.08 -8.71
C ALA A 531 -28.70 -16.54 -7.27
N PHE A 532 -28.86 -15.63 -6.33
CA PHE A 532 -29.16 -15.97 -4.92
C PHE A 532 -30.48 -16.72 -4.74
N LYS A 533 -31.43 -16.56 -5.65
CA LYS A 533 -32.68 -17.33 -5.66
C LYS A 533 -32.49 -18.83 -5.91
N TYR A 534 -31.33 -19.23 -6.42
CA TYR A 534 -31.02 -20.63 -6.76
C TYR A 534 -30.08 -21.31 -5.77
N GLY A 535 -30.00 -20.83 -4.54
CA GLY A 535 -29.27 -21.49 -3.46
C GLY A 535 -27.84 -21.00 -3.32
N ALA A 536 -27.67 -19.73 -3.02
CA ALA A 536 -26.36 -19.18 -2.65
C ALA A 536 -25.91 -19.75 -1.29
N PRO A 537 -24.71 -20.34 -1.19
CA PRO A 537 -24.16 -20.73 0.10
C PRO A 537 -23.79 -19.48 0.91
N PRO A 538 -23.70 -19.55 2.26
CA PRO A 538 -23.00 -18.53 3.01
C PRO A 538 -21.56 -18.46 2.50
N HIS A 539 -21.01 -17.24 2.36
CA HIS A 539 -19.66 -17.04 1.83
C HIS A 539 -19.04 -15.78 2.38
N ALA A 540 -17.72 -15.78 2.45
CA ALA A 540 -16.92 -14.67 2.94
C ALA A 540 -15.59 -14.60 2.18
N GLY A 541 -15.02 -13.42 2.11
CA GLY A 541 -13.74 -13.21 1.45
C GLY A 541 -13.17 -11.83 1.67
N CYS A 542 -12.01 -11.59 1.08
CA CYS A 542 -11.32 -10.32 1.19
C CYS A 542 -10.47 -10.03 -0.04
N ALA A 543 -9.92 -8.81 -0.08
CA ALA A 543 -9.03 -8.38 -1.14
C ALA A 543 -7.84 -7.61 -0.55
N PHE A 544 -6.62 -8.05 -0.86
CA PHE A 544 -5.37 -7.44 -0.42
C PHE A 544 -4.79 -6.55 -1.50
N GLY A 545 -4.42 -5.32 -1.15
CA GLY A 545 -3.74 -4.39 -2.06
C GLY A 545 -2.26 -4.76 -2.25
N VAL A 546 -1.95 -5.48 -3.34
CA VAL A 546 -0.62 -6.04 -3.61
C VAL A 546 0.46 -4.97 -3.68
N ASP A 547 0.16 -3.85 -4.33
CA ASP A 547 1.12 -2.75 -4.53
C ASP A 547 1.47 -2.07 -3.20
N ARG A 548 0.48 -1.89 -2.32
CA ARG A 548 0.67 -1.31 -0.99
C ARG A 548 1.44 -2.24 -0.06
N ILE A 549 1.15 -3.54 -0.08
CA ILE A 549 1.91 -4.54 0.67
C ILE A 549 3.38 -4.54 0.24
N LEU A 550 3.64 -4.54 -1.08
CA LEU A 550 5.00 -4.52 -1.59
C LEU A 550 5.72 -3.22 -1.19
N MET A 551 5.06 -2.07 -1.27
CA MET A 551 5.59 -0.78 -0.84
C MET A 551 6.06 -0.83 0.62
N GLU A 552 5.21 -1.26 1.54
CA GLU A 552 5.51 -1.35 2.97
C GLU A 552 6.60 -2.38 3.29
N LEU A 553 6.56 -3.54 2.65
CA LEU A 553 7.55 -4.60 2.89
C LEU A 553 8.92 -4.29 2.30
N THR A 554 9.02 -3.33 1.39
CA THR A 554 10.29 -2.91 0.76
C THR A 554 10.74 -1.51 1.18
N ASP A 555 10.08 -0.89 2.15
CA ASP A 555 10.38 0.44 2.70
C ASP A 555 10.35 1.57 1.63
N GLU A 556 9.52 1.38 0.59
CA GLU A 556 9.32 2.42 -0.42
C GLU A 556 8.38 3.51 0.10
N GLN A 557 8.75 4.77 -0.16
CA GLN A 557 7.95 5.91 0.28
C GLN A 557 6.78 6.22 -0.66
N ASN A 558 6.76 5.59 -1.83
CA ASN A 558 5.76 5.84 -2.86
C ASN A 558 5.44 4.55 -3.61
N VAL A 559 4.16 4.21 -3.66
CA VAL A 559 3.67 3.01 -4.34
C VAL A 559 4.03 2.95 -5.84
N ARG A 560 4.23 4.10 -6.48
CA ARG A 560 4.67 4.16 -7.89
C ARG A 560 6.04 3.52 -8.13
N GLU A 561 6.90 3.47 -7.13
CA GLU A 561 8.21 2.81 -7.24
C GLU A 561 8.12 1.27 -7.27
N THR A 562 6.98 0.69 -6.92
CA THR A 562 6.75 -0.76 -7.00
C THR A 562 6.37 -1.25 -8.39
N LEU A 563 6.07 -0.34 -9.33
CA LEU A 563 5.60 -0.65 -10.69
C LEU A 563 6.70 -0.47 -11.74
N ALA A 564 6.64 -1.29 -12.80
CA ALA A 564 7.51 -1.10 -13.97
C ALA A 564 7.19 0.20 -14.71
N PHE A 565 5.91 0.48 -14.96
CA PHE A 565 5.44 1.62 -15.75
C PHE A 565 4.30 2.36 -15.02
N PRO A 566 4.63 3.18 -14.02
CA PRO A 566 3.63 3.95 -13.28
C PRO A 566 3.18 5.20 -14.06
N LYS A 567 1.96 5.66 -13.78
CA LYS A 567 1.55 7.04 -14.10
C LYS A 567 2.14 8.01 -13.07
N ASN A 568 2.30 9.28 -13.46
CA ASN A 568 2.76 10.33 -12.54
C ASN A 568 1.66 10.78 -11.57
N GLY A 569 1.98 11.75 -10.70
CA GLY A 569 1.04 12.31 -9.72
C GLY A 569 -0.17 13.04 -10.32
N SER A 570 -0.24 13.23 -11.63
CA SER A 570 -1.39 13.79 -12.35
C SER A 570 -2.15 12.72 -13.16
N GLY A 571 -1.85 11.43 -12.96
CA GLY A 571 -2.49 10.33 -13.67
C GLY A 571 -2.05 10.16 -15.13
N VAL A 572 -0.90 10.73 -15.50
CA VAL A 572 -0.39 10.70 -16.90
C VAL A 572 0.77 9.71 -17.01
N ASP A 573 0.72 8.84 -18.00
CA ASP A 573 1.89 8.09 -18.47
C ASP A 573 2.70 8.99 -19.41
N VAL A 574 3.74 9.60 -18.88
CA VAL A 574 4.59 10.55 -19.61
C VAL A 574 5.54 9.88 -20.62
N MET A 575 5.75 8.57 -20.51
CA MET A 575 6.57 7.80 -21.45
C MET A 575 5.78 7.47 -22.71
N MET A 576 4.54 6.97 -22.56
CA MET A 576 3.66 6.57 -23.65
C MET A 576 2.72 7.70 -24.09
N ASN A 577 2.78 8.85 -23.43
CA ASN A 577 1.93 10.02 -23.69
C ASN A 577 0.42 9.69 -23.60
N SER A 578 0.03 9.02 -22.49
CA SER A 578 -1.37 8.61 -22.23
C SER A 578 -1.90 9.34 -20.99
N PRO A 579 -3.15 9.89 -21.02
CA PRO A 579 -4.13 9.84 -22.09
C PRO A 579 -3.77 10.73 -23.29
N SER A 580 -4.23 10.36 -24.48
CA SER A 580 -3.97 11.08 -25.71
C SER A 580 -5.28 11.42 -26.45
N VAL A 581 -5.20 12.36 -27.38
CA VAL A 581 -6.35 12.74 -28.23
C VAL A 581 -6.73 11.59 -29.15
N VAL A 582 -8.03 11.33 -29.27
CA VAL A 582 -8.57 10.30 -30.17
C VAL A 582 -8.99 10.93 -31.50
N ASP A 583 -8.78 10.20 -32.62
CA ASP A 583 -9.24 10.64 -33.94
C ASP A 583 -10.77 10.87 -33.93
N PRO A 584 -11.24 12.04 -34.40
CA PRO A 584 -12.67 12.32 -34.48
C PRO A 584 -13.49 11.30 -35.27
N ALA A 585 -12.88 10.59 -36.25
CA ALA A 585 -13.56 9.50 -36.96
C ALA A 585 -13.89 8.34 -36.01
N GLN A 586 -12.95 7.98 -35.12
CA GLN A 586 -13.17 6.92 -34.11
C GLN A 586 -14.24 7.32 -33.09
N LEU A 587 -14.29 8.61 -32.69
CA LEU A 587 -15.34 9.09 -31.80
C LEU A 587 -16.72 8.96 -32.45
N ARG A 588 -16.87 9.36 -33.71
CA ARG A 588 -18.12 9.19 -34.47
C ARG A 588 -18.55 7.73 -34.60
N GLU A 589 -17.60 6.80 -34.80
CA GLU A 589 -17.90 5.35 -34.80
C GLU A 589 -18.43 4.82 -33.48
N LEU A 590 -18.13 5.51 -32.39
CA LEU A 590 -18.57 5.19 -31.04
C LEU A 590 -19.86 5.94 -30.64
N GLY A 591 -20.38 6.81 -31.50
CA GLY A 591 -21.55 7.66 -31.22
C GLY A 591 -21.22 8.80 -30.23
N LEU A 592 -19.96 9.26 -30.18
CA LEU A 592 -19.45 10.31 -29.28
C LEU A 592 -19.11 11.58 -30.07
#